data_7ce035b4b86b60a51df578ddfa5dc2b7
#
_entry.id   7ce035b4b86b60a51df578ddfa5dc2b7
#
_cell.length_a   1.000
_cell.length_b   1.000
_cell.length_c   1.000
_cell.angle_alpha   90.00
_cell.angle_beta   90.00
_cell.angle_gamma   90.00
#
_symmetry.space_group_name_H-M   'P 1'
#
loop_
_entity.id
_entity.type
_entity.pdbx_description
1 polymer ?
#
loop_
_entity_poly.entity_id
_entity_poly.type
_entity_poly.pdbx_seq_one_letter_code
_entity_poly.pdbx_strand_id
1 'polypeptide(L)' 'MKEREMIYGVCDKTGSCDSYFGFFKSKEDATHEVEIQANRLKEDLGMMDIEIKLDRALVEGKLVIVIHQYVLR' A
#
# COMPACT_ATOMS: atom_id res chain seq x y z
N MET A 1 -19.35 22.29 -9.13
CA MET A 1 -19.40 20.85 -8.81
C MET A 1 -18.41 20.52 -7.72
N LYS A 2 -18.84 19.79 -6.73
CA LYS A 2 -17.93 19.43 -5.64
C LYS A 2 -17.12 18.20 -6.01
N GLU A 3 -15.84 18.26 -5.77
CA GLU A 3 -15.00 17.09 -5.89
C GLU A 3 -15.27 16.17 -4.70
N ARG A 4 -15.27 14.90 -4.97
CA ARG A 4 -15.37 13.93 -3.89
C ARG A 4 -14.02 13.78 -3.22
N GLU A 5 -14.05 13.81 -1.90
CA GLU A 5 -12.84 13.51 -1.14
C GLU A 5 -12.60 12.02 -1.16
N MET A 6 -11.35 11.66 -1.32
CA MET A 6 -10.95 10.26 -1.32
C MET A 6 -9.90 10.03 -0.25
N ILE A 7 -9.96 8.84 0.33
CA ILE A 7 -8.97 8.37 1.28
C ILE A 7 -8.32 7.13 0.68
N TYR A 8 -7.03 7.06 0.79
CA TYR A 8 -6.24 5.94 0.28
C TYR A 8 -5.62 5.21 1.47
N GLY A 9 -6.07 4.00 1.73
CA GLY A 9 -5.54 3.17 2.81
C GLY A 9 -4.49 2.23 2.27
N VAL A 10 -3.30 2.26 2.85
CA VAL A 10 -2.22 1.34 2.48
C VAL A 10 -2.34 0.11 3.35
N CYS A 11 -2.77 -0.98 2.75
CA CYS A 11 -3.12 -2.21 3.45
C CYS A 11 -1.97 -3.22 3.41
N ASP A 12 -1.70 -3.80 4.56
CA ASP A 12 -0.71 -4.87 4.72
C ASP A 12 -1.41 -6.22 4.55
N LYS A 13 -0.99 -6.98 3.55
CA LYS A 13 -1.54 -8.30 3.27
C LYS A 13 -0.63 -9.44 3.71
N THR A 14 0.42 -9.14 4.46
CA THR A 14 1.38 -10.17 4.87
C THR A 14 0.90 -11.01 6.04
N GLY A 15 -0.03 -10.50 6.84
CA GLY A 15 -0.54 -11.21 8.01
C GLY A 15 -1.82 -11.97 7.72
N SER A 16 -2.31 -12.67 8.73
CA SER A 16 -3.57 -13.41 8.64
C SER A 16 -4.79 -12.50 8.66
N CYS A 17 -4.63 -11.29 9.18
CA CYS A 17 -5.67 -10.26 9.19
C CYS A 17 -5.15 -9.03 8.48
N ASP A 18 -6.03 -8.35 7.77
CA ASP A 18 -5.66 -7.10 7.12
C ASP A 18 -5.39 -6.02 8.15
N SER A 19 -4.29 -5.33 7.98
CA SER A 19 -3.98 -4.16 8.80
C SER A 19 -3.53 -3.05 7.86
N TYR A 20 -3.53 -1.81 8.35
CA TYR A 20 -3.21 -0.66 7.55
C TYR A 20 -1.98 0.04 8.09
N PHE A 21 -1.06 0.40 7.19
CA PHE A 21 0.08 1.24 7.56
C PHE A 21 -0.33 2.69 7.79
N GLY A 22 -1.39 3.12 7.12
CA GLY A 22 -1.90 4.46 7.27
C GLY A 22 -2.93 4.80 6.22
N PHE A 23 -3.55 5.96 6.39
CA PHE A 23 -4.55 6.48 5.48
C PHE A 23 -4.09 7.85 5.00
N PHE A 24 -4.23 8.11 3.71
CA PHE A 24 -3.70 9.29 3.05
C PHE A 24 -4.77 9.94 2.20
N LYS A 25 -4.76 11.25 2.12
CA LYS A 25 -5.70 12.00 1.28
C LYS A 25 -5.21 12.11 -0.16
N SER A 26 -3.93 11.89 -0.38
CA SER A 26 -3.30 11.97 -1.69
C SER A 26 -2.88 10.60 -2.15
N LYS A 27 -3.17 10.27 -3.41
CA LYS A 27 -2.71 9.02 -4.00
C LYS A 27 -1.19 8.97 -4.07
N GLU A 28 -0.55 10.11 -4.29
CA GLU A 28 0.91 10.19 -4.34
C GLU A 28 1.52 9.82 -3.00
N ASP A 29 0.95 10.30 -1.90
CA ASP A 29 1.42 9.98 -0.57
C ASP A 29 1.25 8.50 -0.27
N ALA A 30 0.12 7.92 -0.67
CA ALA A 30 -0.12 6.50 -0.50
C ALA A 30 0.86 5.66 -1.32
N THR A 31 1.11 6.06 -2.56
CA THR A 31 2.09 5.38 -3.42
C THR A 31 3.48 5.42 -2.80
N HIS A 32 3.85 6.57 -2.23
CA HIS A 32 5.13 6.72 -1.55
C HIS A 32 5.22 5.79 -0.34
N GLU A 33 4.13 5.64 0.39
CA GLU A 33 4.10 4.73 1.54
C GLU A 33 4.25 3.27 1.10
N VAL A 34 3.63 2.88 -0.01
CA VAL A 34 3.82 1.53 -0.56
C VAL A 34 5.31 1.28 -0.81
N GLU A 35 5.99 2.24 -1.41
CA GLU A 35 7.41 2.13 -1.70
C GLU A 35 8.23 2.01 -0.41
N ILE A 36 7.94 2.85 0.58
CA ILE A 36 8.65 2.82 1.86
C ILE A 36 8.46 1.46 2.54
N GLN A 37 7.23 0.98 2.64
CA GLN A 37 6.95 -0.27 3.32
C GLN A 37 7.49 -1.48 2.55
N ALA A 38 7.45 -1.44 1.23
CA ALA A 38 8.02 -2.50 0.41
C ALA A 38 9.54 -2.59 0.61
N ASN A 39 10.21 -1.45 0.67
CA ASN A 39 11.65 -1.43 0.93
C ASN A 39 11.99 -1.95 2.33
N ARG A 40 11.15 -1.66 3.30
CA ARG A 40 11.33 -2.20 4.65
C ARG A 40 11.20 -3.72 4.67
N LEU A 41 10.21 -4.26 3.97
CA LEU A 41 10.06 -5.71 3.86
C LEU A 41 11.29 -6.33 3.20
N LYS A 42 11.82 -5.68 2.19
CA LYS A 42 13.01 -6.15 1.49
C LYS A 42 14.21 -6.20 2.43
N GLU A 43 14.40 -5.16 3.23
CA GLU A 43 15.53 -5.08 4.15
C GLU A 43 15.35 -5.99 5.36
N ASP A 44 14.19 -5.94 6.00
CA ASP A 44 13.94 -6.63 7.26
C ASP A 44 13.74 -8.13 7.10
N LEU A 45 13.05 -8.53 6.02
CA LEU A 45 12.70 -9.92 5.79
C LEU A 45 13.47 -10.56 4.64
N GLY A 46 14.37 -9.81 4.02
CA GLY A 46 15.16 -10.31 2.91
C GLY A 46 14.35 -10.68 1.69
N MET A 47 13.20 -10.06 1.49
CA MET A 47 12.34 -10.32 0.34
C MET A 47 12.91 -9.67 -0.92
N MET A 48 13.91 -10.30 -1.51
CA MET A 48 14.66 -9.75 -2.63
C MET A 48 13.84 -9.63 -3.92
N ASP A 49 12.80 -10.45 -4.06
CA ASP A 49 12.01 -10.50 -5.28
C ASP A 49 10.72 -9.69 -5.19
N ILE A 50 10.71 -8.67 -4.33
CA ILE A 50 9.54 -7.82 -4.20
C ILE A 50 9.40 -6.94 -5.43
N GLU A 51 8.19 -6.94 -6.01
CA GLU A 51 7.85 -6.11 -7.16
C GLU A 51 6.99 -4.96 -6.69
N ILE A 52 7.48 -3.75 -6.85
CA ILE A 52 6.80 -2.53 -6.40
C ILE A 52 6.09 -1.88 -7.56
N LYS A 53 4.78 -1.72 -7.43
CA LYS A 53 3.96 -1.03 -8.43
C LYS A 53 3.36 0.23 -7.82
N LEU A 54 2.66 1.02 -8.63
CA LEU A 54 2.10 2.29 -8.17
C LEU A 54 1.10 2.14 -7.04
N ASP A 55 0.31 1.05 -7.06
CA ASP A 55 -0.76 0.85 -6.10
C ASP A 55 -0.63 -0.43 -5.29
N ARG A 56 0.47 -1.14 -5.44
CA ARG A 56 0.64 -2.43 -4.77
C ARG A 56 2.09 -2.88 -4.78
N ALA A 57 2.37 -3.87 -3.96
CA ALA A 57 3.64 -4.58 -4.00
C ALA A 57 3.36 -6.07 -3.90
N LEU A 58 4.13 -6.86 -4.64
CA LEU A 58 3.94 -8.30 -4.71
C LEU A 58 5.27 -9.02 -4.47
N VAL A 59 5.18 -10.21 -3.87
CA VAL A 59 6.32 -11.11 -3.72
C VAL A 59 5.92 -12.43 -4.35
N GLU A 60 6.65 -12.83 -5.39
CA GLU A 60 6.36 -14.06 -6.13
C GLU A 60 4.91 -14.14 -6.61
N GLY A 61 4.38 -13.00 -7.07
CA GLY A 61 3.02 -12.90 -7.55
C GLY A 61 1.96 -12.78 -6.46
N LYS A 62 2.36 -12.84 -5.19
CA LYS A 62 1.42 -12.70 -4.08
C LYS A 62 1.38 -11.26 -3.60
N LEU A 63 0.19 -10.74 -3.41
CA LEU A 63 -0.02 -9.39 -2.96
C LEU A 63 0.39 -9.25 -1.49
N VAL A 64 1.32 -8.35 -1.20
CA VAL A 64 1.76 -8.10 0.17
C VAL A 64 1.38 -6.71 0.67
N ILE A 65 1.23 -5.75 -0.24
CA ILE A 65 0.79 -4.40 0.08
C ILE A 65 -0.15 -3.95 -1.04
N VAL A 66 -1.24 -3.28 -0.67
CA VAL A 66 -2.18 -2.77 -1.68
C VAL A 66 -2.81 -1.48 -1.16
N ILE A 67 -3.15 -0.57 -2.08
CA ILE A 67 -3.88 0.65 -1.76
C ILE A 67 -5.36 0.40 -1.98
N HIS A 68 -6.16 0.65 -0.95
CA HIS A 68 -7.61 0.64 -1.05
C HIS A 68 -8.10 2.07 -1.11
N GLN A 69 -9.00 2.35 -2.05
CA GLN A 69 -9.59 3.67 -2.21
C GLN A 69 -10.96 3.71 -1.55
N TYR A 70 -11.20 4.76 -0.78
CA TYR A 70 -12.48 4.99 -0.15
C TYR A 70 -12.95 6.39 -0.50
N VAL A 71 -14.23 6.50 -0.83
CA VAL A 71 -14.85 7.80 -1.10
C VAL A 71 -15.47 8.32 0.18
N LEU A 72 -15.07 9.51 0.58
CA LEU A 72 -15.68 10.20 1.71
C LEU A 72 -16.87 11.02 1.21
N ARG A 73 -17.89 11.11 2.02
CA ARG A 73 -19.05 11.92 1.71
C ARG A 73 -19.09 13.18 2.53
#